data_ac75237504649f679274e254c7cdc8ce
#
_entry.id   ac75237504649f679274e254c7cdc8ce
#
_cell.length_a   1.000
_cell.length_b   1.000
_cell.length_c   1.000
_cell.angle_alpha   90.00
_cell.angle_beta   90.00
_cell.angle_gamma   90.00
#
_symmetry.space_group_name_H-M   'P 1'
#
loop_
_entity.id
_entity.type
_entity.pdbx_description
1 polymer ?
#
loop_
_entity_poly.entity_id
_entity_poly.type
_entity_poly.pdbx_seq_one_letter_code
_entity_poly.pdbx_strand_id
1 'polypeptide(L)'
;GTHWRWVGRMGVLAAFLILSYYSVVAGWTLEYVYEALTNGFTGKTPTEFISSFQQFSSSPWRPVLWLVLFLLVTHFIIVKGVEKGIEKSSKIMMPTLFIIILILVICSVTLPGAGAGIEFLLKPDFSKVDGNVFLSAMGQAFFSLSLGMGCLCTYASYFSKETNLTKTAFSVGIIDTFVAVLAGFIIFPAAFSVGIQPDAGPSLIFITLPNVFQQAFSGVPILAYIFSVMFYVLLAMAALTSTISLHEVVTAYLHEEFNFTRGKAARLVTGGCIFLGILCSLSLGVMKGFTIFGLGIFDLFDFVTAKIMLTLGGLCISIFTGWYLDKKIVWSEITNDGSLKVPVYKLIILSLIHISEPTRPY
;
A
#
# COMPACT_ATOMS: atom_id res chain seq x y z
N GLY A 1 -33.12 5.14 6.00
CA GLY A 1 -31.71 4.91 6.21
C GLY A 1 -31.40 3.45 5.93
N THR A 2 -30.63 3.19 4.93
CA THR A 2 -30.37 1.83 4.49
C THR A 2 -29.21 1.22 5.28
N HIS A 3 -29.24 -0.09 5.53
CA HIS A 3 -28.17 -0.83 6.19
C HIS A 3 -26.81 -0.70 5.46
N TRP A 4 -26.81 -0.30 4.20
CA TRP A 4 -25.61 -0.08 3.38
C TRP A 4 -24.68 1.04 3.89
N ARG A 5 -25.16 1.95 4.73
CA ARG A 5 -24.30 2.94 5.40
C ARG A 5 -23.20 2.29 6.25
N TRP A 6 -23.46 1.09 6.77
CA TRP A 6 -22.46 0.36 7.55
C TRP A 6 -21.28 -0.11 6.71
N VAL A 7 -21.49 -0.43 5.43
CA VAL A 7 -20.40 -0.81 4.51
C VAL A 7 -19.45 0.38 4.31
N GLY A 8 -19.99 1.58 4.07
CA GLY A 8 -19.17 2.80 3.98
C GLY A 8 -18.40 3.09 5.27
N ARG A 9 -19.08 3.01 6.43
CA ARG A 9 -18.43 3.20 7.74
C ARG A 9 -17.35 2.16 8.02
N MET A 10 -17.56 0.92 7.63
CA MET A 10 -16.56 -0.14 7.73
C MET A 10 -15.33 0.18 6.87
N GLY A 11 -15.51 0.68 5.64
CA GLY A 11 -14.41 1.13 4.80
C GLY A 11 -13.61 2.28 5.42
N VAL A 12 -14.28 3.28 5.98
CA VAL A 12 -13.63 4.40 6.70
C VAL A 12 -12.87 3.91 7.93
N LEU A 13 -13.46 3.00 8.71
CA LEU A 13 -12.79 2.41 9.87
C LEU A 13 -11.57 1.57 9.45
N ALA A 14 -11.69 0.80 8.36
CA ALA A 14 -10.57 0.05 7.80
C ALA A 14 -9.44 0.99 7.40
N ALA A 15 -9.73 2.08 6.67
CA ALA A 15 -8.73 3.08 6.29
C ALA A 15 -8.04 3.70 7.51
N PHE A 16 -8.77 4.00 8.56
CA PHE A 16 -8.24 4.57 9.81
C PHE A 16 -7.31 3.61 10.55
N LEU A 17 -7.71 2.34 10.68
CA LEU A 17 -6.89 1.31 11.34
C LEU A 17 -5.65 1.01 10.50
N ILE A 18 -5.80 0.87 9.17
CA ILE A 18 -4.67 0.66 8.25
C ILE A 18 -3.69 1.82 8.37
N LEU A 19 -4.15 3.07 8.27
CA LEU A 19 -3.28 4.23 8.41
C LEU A 19 -2.49 4.20 9.72
N SER A 20 -3.11 3.74 10.81
CA SER A 20 -2.48 3.70 12.13
C SER A 20 -1.29 2.74 12.19
N TYR A 21 -1.44 1.48 11.76
CA TYR A 21 -0.32 0.53 11.79
C TYR A 21 0.63 0.70 10.59
N TYR A 22 0.10 1.06 9.42
CA TYR A 22 0.92 1.31 8.24
C TYR A 22 1.91 2.46 8.45
N SER A 23 1.50 3.50 9.19
CA SER A 23 2.39 4.62 9.53
C SER A 23 3.58 4.23 10.40
N VAL A 24 3.53 3.12 11.12
CA VAL A 24 4.70 2.56 11.83
C VAL A 24 5.75 2.12 10.82
N VAL A 25 5.35 1.29 9.86
CA VAL A 25 6.25 0.80 8.79
C VAL A 25 6.71 1.93 7.87
N ALA A 26 5.81 2.87 7.56
CA ALA A 26 6.15 4.07 6.81
C ALA A 26 7.20 4.92 7.55
N GLY A 27 7.10 5.05 8.87
CA GLY A 27 8.13 5.68 9.69
C GLY A 27 9.48 4.96 9.62
N TRP A 28 9.49 3.63 9.55
CA TRP A 28 10.73 2.86 9.37
C TRP A 28 11.44 3.20 8.05
N THR A 29 10.71 3.52 7.00
CA THR A 29 11.33 3.95 5.73
C THR A 29 12.12 5.25 5.90
N LEU A 30 11.66 6.20 6.74
CA LEU A 30 12.41 7.43 7.05
C LEU A 30 13.67 7.13 7.85
N GLU A 31 13.60 6.21 8.82
CA GLU A 31 14.80 5.74 9.52
C GLU A 31 15.83 5.22 8.55
N TYR A 32 15.42 4.39 7.60
CA TYR A 32 16.32 3.79 6.61
C TYR A 32 16.82 4.78 5.56
N VAL A 33 16.05 5.83 5.25
CA VAL A 33 16.56 6.99 4.49
C VAL A 33 17.67 7.68 5.28
N TYR A 34 17.48 7.90 6.59
CA TYR A 34 18.49 8.51 7.45
C TYR A 34 19.75 7.63 7.55
N GLU A 35 19.61 6.33 7.82
CA GLU A 35 20.73 5.38 7.85
C GLU A 35 21.46 5.33 6.50
N ALA A 36 20.74 5.34 5.37
CA ALA A 36 21.37 5.38 4.06
C ALA A 36 22.15 6.68 3.82
N LEU A 37 21.57 7.84 4.14
CA LEU A 37 22.20 9.15 3.97
C LEU A 37 23.44 9.32 4.86
N THR A 38 23.42 8.73 6.06
CA THR A 38 24.56 8.77 7.00
C THR A 38 25.58 7.66 6.76
N ASN A 39 25.41 6.88 5.67
CA ASN A 39 26.27 5.74 5.34
C ASN A 39 26.29 4.64 6.42
N GLY A 40 25.18 4.51 7.18
CA GLY A 40 25.06 3.59 8.31
C GLY A 40 25.01 2.10 7.93
N PHE A 41 24.93 1.76 6.63
CA PHE A 41 24.94 0.38 6.15
C PHE A 41 26.34 -0.15 5.85
N THR A 42 27.32 0.73 5.63
CA THR A 42 28.66 0.34 5.20
C THR A 42 29.38 -0.43 6.29
N GLY A 43 29.95 -1.57 5.92
CA GLY A 43 30.73 -2.42 6.81
C GLY A 43 29.93 -3.30 7.76
N LYS A 44 28.59 -3.23 7.75
CA LYS A 44 27.75 -4.13 8.56
C LYS A 44 27.75 -5.56 8.01
N THR A 45 27.87 -6.51 8.91
CA THR A 45 27.69 -7.94 8.64
C THR A 45 26.20 -8.30 8.57
N PRO A 46 25.81 -9.44 7.97
CA PRO A 46 24.42 -9.89 7.95
C PRO A 46 23.77 -9.98 9.34
N THR A 47 24.53 -10.40 10.35
CA THR A 47 24.04 -10.48 11.74
C THR A 47 23.83 -9.11 12.37
N GLU A 48 24.63 -8.12 11.98
CA GLU A 48 24.48 -6.73 12.44
C GLU A 48 23.26 -6.05 11.81
N PHE A 49 22.88 -6.39 10.58
CA PHE A 49 21.62 -5.92 10.00
C PHE A 49 20.41 -6.45 10.79
N ILE A 50 20.41 -7.73 11.16
CA ILE A 50 19.35 -8.34 11.99
C ILE A 50 19.26 -7.65 13.34
N SER A 51 20.39 -7.53 14.06
CA SER A 51 20.44 -6.93 15.40
C SER A 51 20.06 -5.45 15.37
N SER A 52 20.54 -4.69 14.39
CA SER A 52 20.20 -3.28 14.21
C SER A 52 18.71 -3.07 13.99
N PHE A 53 18.07 -3.89 13.14
CA PHE A 53 16.64 -3.81 12.91
C PHE A 53 15.84 -4.20 14.15
N GLN A 54 16.22 -5.27 14.85
CA GLN A 54 15.57 -5.68 16.09
C GLN A 54 15.68 -4.63 17.17
N GLN A 55 16.87 -4.05 17.36
CA GLN A 55 17.09 -2.97 18.31
C GLN A 55 16.27 -1.73 17.97
N PHE A 56 16.20 -1.36 16.69
CA PHE A 56 15.39 -0.25 16.21
C PHE A 56 13.91 -0.51 16.43
N SER A 57 13.37 -1.61 15.89
CA SER A 57 11.93 -1.90 15.90
C SER A 57 11.36 -2.14 17.29
N SER A 58 12.17 -2.64 18.23
CA SER A 58 11.78 -2.84 19.64
C SER A 58 11.98 -1.59 20.52
N SER A 59 12.68 -0.57 20.02
CA SER A 59 12.90 0.67 20.76
C SER A 59 11.58 1.42 21.02
N PRO A 60 11.33 1.90 22.25
CA PRO A 60 10.10 2.62 22.56
C PRO A 60 10.01 4.02 21.94
N TRP A 61 11.12 4.64 21.58
CA TRP A 61 11.15 6.04 21.16
C TRP A 61 11.46 6.24 19.67
N ARG A 62 12.43 5.51 19.15
CA ARG A 62 12.98 5.77 17.80
C ARG A 62 11.94 5.50 16.69
N PRO A 63 11.22 4.36 16.68
CA PRO A 63 10.15 4.15 15.71
C PRO A 63 8.97 5.12 15.87
N VAL A 64 8.64 5.50 17.11
CA VAL A 64 7.56 6.45 17.40
C VAL A 64 7.89 7.84 16.87
N LEU A 65 9.14 8.29 17.01
CA LEU A 65 9.57 9.57 16.46
C LEU A 65 9.35 9.62 14.95
N TRP A 66 9.78 8.59 14.21
CA TRP A 66 9.64 8.52 12.76
C TRP A 66 8.19 8.38 12.31
N LEU A 67 7.38 7.61 13.04
CA LEU A 67 5.93 7.53 12.84
C LEU A 67 5.28 8.91 12.94
N VAL A 68 5.58 9.67 13.99
CA VAL A 68 5.02 11.02 14.19
C VAL A 68 5.47 11.95 13.08
N LEU A 69 6.75 11.96 12.72
CA LEU A 69 7.27 12.78 11.63
C LEU A 69 6.58 12.44 10.30
N PHE A 70 6.41 11.15 10.01
CA PHE A 70 5.75 10.70 8.79
C PHE A 70 4.29 11.16 8.72
N LEU A 71 3.54 10.98 9.81
CA LEU A 71 2.15 11.43 9.90
C LEU A 71 2.01 12.95 9.84
N LEU A 72 2.96 13.70 10.38
CA LEU A 72 2.95 15.17 10.25
C LEU A 72 3.17 15.61 8.80
N VAL A 73 4.07 14.98 8.05
CA VAL A 73 4.24 15.26 6.61
C VAL A 73 2.94 14.98 5.85
N THR A 74 2.32 13.82 6.09
CA THR A 74 1.01 13.47 5.52
C THR A 74 -0.05 14.52 5.90
N HIS A 75 -0.12 14.91 7.17
CA HIS A 75 -1.06 15.90 7.67
C HIS A 75 -0.96 17.24 6.95
N PHE A 76 0.26 17.77 6.78
CA PHE A 76 0.47 19.04 6.09
C PHE A 76 0.03 19.03 4.63
N ILE A 77 0.14 17.88 3.96
CA ILE A 77 -0.35 17.72 2.59
C ILE A 77 -1.88 17.71 2.59
N ILE A 78 -2.50 16.96 3.48
CA ILE A 78 -3.97 16.83 3.57
C ILE A 78 -4.65 18.15 3.91
N VAL A 79 -4.12 18.92 4.85
CA VAL A 79 -4.70 20.21 5.27
C VAL A 79 -4.73 21.22 4.11
N LYS A 80 -3.78 21.16 3.18
CA LYS A 80 -3.76 22.01 1.98
C LYS A 80 -4.89 21.72 0.98
N GLY A 81 -5.60 20.60 1.17
CA GLY A 81 -6.74 20.22 0.33
C GLY A 81 -6.35 19.41 -0.91
N VAL A 82 -7.36 19.05 -1.73
CA VAL A 82 -7.19 18.15 -2.88
C VAL A 82 -6.28 18.77 -3.93
N GLU A 83 -6.59 19.96 -4.45
CA GLU A 83 -5.83 20.60 -5.55
C GLU A 83 -4.40 21.00 -5.13
N LYS A 84 -4.27 21.75 -4.02
CA LYS A 84 -2.99 22.33 -3.58
C LYS A 84 -2.11 21.35 -2.80
N GLY A 85 -2.71 20.35 -2.18
CA GLY A 85 -2.02 19.34 -1.39
C GLY A 85 -1.84 18.05 -2.18
N ILE A 86 -2.89 17.27 -2.33
CA ILE A 86 -2.83 15.89 -2.85
C ILE A 86 -2.38 15.90 -4.32
N GLU A 87 -3.11 16.62 -5.19
CA GLU A 87 -2.83 16.63 -6.64
C GLU A 87 -1.44 17.18 -6.96
N LYS A 88 -1.06 18.32 -6.34
CA LYS A 88 0.27 18.91 -6.54
C LYS A 88 1.39 17.98 -6.08
N SER A 89 1.23 17.35 -4.92
CA SER A 89 2.22 16.39 -4.41
C SER A 89 2.34 15.19 -5.34
N SER A 90 1.21 14.59 -5.74
CA SER A 90 1.18 13.44 -6.64
C SER A 90 1.82 13.73 -8.00
N LYS A 91 1.56 14.90 -8.59
CA LYS A 91 2.16 15.31 -9.87
C LYS A 91 3.69 15.36 -9.84
N ILE A 92 4.29 15.61 -8.69
CA ILE A 92 5.75 15.62 -8.51
C ILE A 92 6.25 14.24 -8.14
N MET A 93 5.58 13.59 -7.17
CA MET A 93 6.05 12.33 -6.60
C MET A 93 5.98 11.18 -7.59
N MET A 94 4.87 11.04 -8.34
CA MET A 94 4.68 9.89 -9.23
C MET A 94 5.71 9.79 -10.36
N PRO A 95 6.01 10.86 -11.13
CA PRO A 95 7.09 10.81 -12.12
C PRO A 95 8.45 10.54 -11.49
N THR A 96 8.74 11.14 -10.31
CA THR A 96 10.00 10.91 -9.59
C THR A 96 10.15 9.45 -9.18
N LEU A 97 9.09 8.85 -8.61
CA LEU A 97 9.04 7.42 -8.29
C LEU A 97 9.34 6.56 -9.52
N PHE A 98 8.70 6.86 -10.64
CA PHE A 98 8.87 6.09 -11.86
C PHE A 98 10.30 6.18 -12.42
N ILE A 99 10.93 7.36 -12.38
CA ILE A 99 12.32 7.54 -12.81
C ILE A 99 13.26 6.74 -11.89
N ILE A 100 13.08 6.84 -10.57
CA ILE A 100 13.90 6.12 -9.60
C ILE A 100 13.78 4.60 -9.81
N ILE A 101 12.55 4.09 -9.95
CA ILE A 101 12.34 2.64 -10.13
C ILE A 101 13.02 2.13 -11.41
N LEU A 102 12.97 2.89 -12.51
CA LEU A 102 13.64 2.51 -13.76
C LEU A 102 15.17 2.46 -13.61
N ILE A 103 15.75 3.46 -12.93
CA ILE A 103 17.20 3.46 -12.66
C ILE A 103 17.58 2.25 -11.82
N LEU A 104 16.84 1.97 -10.74
CA LEU A 104 17.10 0.85 -9.85
C LEU A 104 16.96 -0.51 -10.57
N VAL A 105 15.96 -0.66 -11.46
CA VAL A 105 15.79 -1.86 -12.29
C VAL A 105 17.02 -2.07 -13.17
N ILE A 106 17.45 -1.03 -13.92
CA ILE A 106 18.62 -1.13 -14.79
C ILE A 106 19.84 -1.54 -14.00
N CYS A 107 20.09 -0.92 -12.85
CA CYS A 107 21.21 -1.28 -11.99
C CYS A 107 21.13 -2.73 -11.50
N SER A 108 19.96 -3.19 -11.08
CA SER A 108 19.77 -4.53 -10.50
C SER A 108 19.92 -5.63 -11.56
N VAL A 109 19.32 -5.47 -12.75
CA VAL A 109 19.36 -6.50 -13.79
C VAL A 109 20.74 -6.62 -14.47
N THR A 110 21.59 -5.61 -14.34
CA THR A 110 22.97 -5.64 -14.86
C THR A 110 23.97 -6.27 -13.91
N LEU A 111 23.56 -6.67 -12.70
CA LEU A 111 24.44 -7.34 -11.74
C LEU A 111 24.86 -8.73 -12.23
N PRO A 112 26.11 -9.16 -11.96
CA PRO A 112 26.55 -10.52 -12.24
C PRO A 112 25.67 -11.53 -11.49
N GLY A 113 25.12 -12.54 -12.19
CA GLY A 113 24.23 -13.53 -11.56
C GLY A 113 22.75 -13.13 -11.44
N ALA A 114 22.37 -11.93 -11.88
CA ALA A 114 20.98 -11.45 -11.86
C ALA A 114 19.98 -12.34 -12.59
N GLY A 115 20.44 -13.13 -13.58
CA GLY A 115 19.60 -14.00 -14.40
C GLY A 115 18.75 -14.98 -13.59
N ALA A 116 19.30 -15.56 -12.51
CA ALA A 116 18.55 -16.47 -11.64
C ALA A 116 17.37 -15.78 -10.95
N GLY A 117 17.53 -14.51 -10.55
CA GLY A 117 16.45 -13.71 -9.96
C GLY A 117 15.37 -13.34 -10.99
N ILE A 118 15.77 -13.08 -12.23
CA ILE A 118 14.83 -12.84 -13.34
C ILE A 118 14.04 -14.11 -13.64
N GLU A 119 14.71 -15.27 -13.70
CA GLU A 119 14.05 -16.56 -13.89
C GLU A 119 13.07 -16.85 -12.76
N PHE A 120 13.47 -16.63 -11.51
CA PHE A 120 12.60 -16.80 -10.33
C PHE A 120 11.32 -15.94 -10.42
N LEU A 121 11.45 -14.69 -10.87
CA LEU A 121 10.31 -13.76 -10.98
C LEU A 121 9.36 -14.15 -12.13
N LEU A 122 9.90 -14.56 -13.27
CA LEU A 122 9.12 -14.71 -14.50
C LEU A 122 8.73 -16.15 -14.83
N LYS A 123 9.41 -17.16 -14.26
CA LYS A 123 9.12 -18.57 -14.55
C LYS A 123 7.98 -19.08 -13.67
N PRO A 124 6.80 -19.34 -14.24
CA PRO A 124 5.68 -19.82 -13.46
C PRO A 124 5.90 -21.28 -13.05
N ASP A 125 5.62 -21.60 -11.80
CA ASP A 125 5.58 -22.97 -11.28
C ASP A 125 4.13 -23.33 -10.92
N PHE A 126 3.40 -23.83 -11.88
CA PHE A 126 2.00 -24.21 -11.69
C PHE A 126 1.80 -25.39 -10.71
N SER A 127 2.85 -26.14 -10.37
CA SER A 127 2.78 -27.21 -9.40
C SER A 127 2.54 -26.73 -7.96
N LYS A 128 2.88 -25.46 -7.70
CA LYS A 128 2.72 -24.80 -6.40
C LYS A 128 1.41 -24.01 -6.26
N VAL A 129 0.59 -23.93 -7.33
CA VAL A 129 -0.67 -23.18 -7.32
C VAL A 129 -1.76 -24.03 -6.67
N ASP A 130 -2.18 -23.64 -5.47
CA ASP A 130 -3.28 -24.23 -4.73
C ASP A 130 -4.34 -23.18 -4.37
N GLY A 131 -5.39 -23.57 -3.66
CA GLY A 131 -6.44 -22.66 -3.21
C GLY A 131 -5.93 -21.54 -2.30
N ASN A 132 -4.89 -21.80 -1.51
CA ASN A 132 -4.31 -20.79 -0.60
C ASN A 132 -3.52 -19.74 -1.37
N VAL A 133 -2.79 -20.15 -2.41
CA VAL A 133 -2.08 -19.22 -3.30
C VAL A 133 -3.07 -18.30 -3.99
N PHE A 134 -4.19 -18.85 -4.48
CA PHE A 134 -5.25 -18.05 -5.11
C PHE A 134 -5.87 -17.03 -4.13
N LEU A 135 -6.22 -17.47 -2.92
CA LEU A 135 -6.76 -16.58 -1.88
C LEU A 135 -5.77 -15.50 -1.46
N SER A 136 -4.49 -15.85 -1.34
CA SER A 136 -3.43 -14.89 -1.01
C SER A 136 -3.23 -13.86 -2.12
N ALA A 137 -3.23 -14.29 -3.39
CA ALA A 137 -3.14 -13.41 -4.54
C ALA A 137 -4.34 -12.44 -4.61
N MET A 138 -5.56 -12.95 -4.35
CA MET A 138 -6.76 -12.13 -4.29
C MET A 138 -6.68 -11.10 -3.15
N GLY A 139 -6.26 -11.51 -1.96
CA GLY A 139 -6.05 -10.62 -0.82
C GLY A 139 -5.02 -9.52 -1.12
N GLN A 140 -3.90 -9.89 -1.77
CA GLN A 140 -2.90 -8.93 -2.22
C GLN A 140 -3.46 -7.94 -3.25
N ALA A 141 -4.27 -8.39 -4.20
CA ALA A 141 -4.91 -7.51 -5.18
C ALA A 141 -5.87 -6.51 -4.51
N PHE A 142 -6.66 -6.94 -3.52
CA PHE A 142 -7.52 -6.04 -2.74
C PHE A 142 -6.72 -4.98 -1.99
N PHE A 143 -5.60 -5.37 -1.40
CA PHE A 143 -4.73 -4.46 -0.66
C PHE A 143 -4.03 -3.48 -1.60
N SER A 144 -3.39 -3.96 -2.66
CA SER A 144 -2.63 -3.15 -3.62
C SER A 144 -3.50 -2.13 -4.33
N LEU A 145 -4.67 -2.54 -4.82
CA LEU A 145 -5.64 -1.68 -5.50
C LEU A 145 -6.51 -0.85 -4.52
N SER A 146 -6.26 -0.93 -3.23
CA SER A 146 -7.02 -0.20 -2.19
C SER A 146 -8.53 -0.44 -2.24
N LEU A 147 -8.93 -1.70 -2.54
CA LEU A 147 -10.34 -2.09 -2.60
C LEU A 147 -10.91 -2.33 -1.19
N GLY A 148 -12.18 -1.99 -1.00
CA GLY A 148 -12.89 -2.24 0.26
C GLY A 148 -12.63 -1.25 1.40
N MET A 149 -11.64 -0.36 1.27
CA MET A 149 -11.26 0.64 2.29
C MET A 149 -11.74 2.07 1.98
N GLY A 150 -12.58 2.25 0.99
CA GLY A 150 -13.16 3.56 0.66
C GLY A 150 -12.27 4.50 -0.17
N CYS A 151 -10.98 4.20 -0.39
CA CYS A 151 -10.07 5.08 -1.12
C CYS A 151 -10.57 5.40 -2.53
N LEU A 152 -10.92 4.38 -3.31
CA LEU A 152 -11.40 4.57 -4.67
C LEU A 152 -12.73 5.33 -4.72
N CYS A 153 -13.64 5.08 -3.76
CA CYS A 153 -14.91 5.82 -3.65
C CYS A 153 -14.65 7.30 -3.34
N THR A 154 -13.74 7.59 -2.41
CA THR A 154 -13.38 8.96 -2.05
C THR A 154 -12.75 9.70 -3.23
N TYR A 155 -11.80 9.10 -3.93
CA TYR A 155 -11.20 9.73 -5.10
C TYR A 155 -12.18 9.86 -6.27
N ALA A 156 -13.05 8.86 -6.49
CA ALA A 156 -14.07 8.93 -7.53
C ALA A 156 -15.06 10.07 -7.28
N SER A 157 -15.32 10.46 -6.03
CA SER A 157 -16.18 11.60 -5.71
C SER A 157 -15.60 12.94 -6.14
N TYR A 158 -14.30 12.99 -6.42
CA TYR A 158 -13.60 14.19 -6.94
C TYR A 158 -13.49 14.21 -8.47
N PHE A 159 -13.90 13.14 -9.15
CA PHE A 159 -13.81 13.07 -10.60
C PHE A 159 -14.82 14.00 -11.28
N SER A 160 -14.43 14.54 -12.43
CA SER A 160 -15.36 15.21 -13.31
C SER A 160 -16.30 14.20 -13.96
N LYS A 161 -17.51 14.66 -14.34
CA LYS A 161 -18.49 13.80 -15.04
C LYS A 161 -18.00 13.28 -16.40
N GLU A 162 -16.95 13.88 -16.96
CA GLU A 162 -16.35 13.45 -18.23
C GLU A 162 -15.34 12.29 -18.06
N THR A 163 -15.04 11.91 -16.82
CA THR A 163 -14.05 10.85 -16.54
C THR A 163 -14.56 9.49 -16.99
N ASN A 164 -13.79 8.81 -17.83
CA ASN A 164 -14.10 7.44 -18.25
C ASN A 164 -13.68 6.45 -17.16
N LEU A 165 -14.63 6.05 -16.30
CA LEU A 165 -14.38 5.18 -15.16
C LEU A 165 -13.79 3.83 -15.55
N THR A 166 -14.30 3.22 -16.64
CA THR A 166 -13.82 1.91 -17.12
C THR A 166 -12.36 1.99 -17.56
N LYS A 167 -12.00 2.98 -18.38
CA LYS A 167 -10.62 3.19 -18.82
C LYS A 167 -9.71 3.46 -17.63
N THR A 168 -10.15 4.28 -16.68
CA THR A 168 -9.39 4.61 -15.47
C THR A 168 -9.13 3.36 -14.64
N ALA A 169 -10.16 2.53 -14.39
CA ALA A 169 -10.02 1.30 -13.60
C ALA A 169 -9.01 0.33 -14.24
N PHE A 170 -9.12 0.07 -15.54
CA PHE A 170 -8.15 -0.78 -16.26
C PHE A 170 -6.74 -0.19 -16.24
N SER A 171 -6.59 1.12 -16.45
CA SER A 171 -5.28 1.77 -16.41
C SER A 171 -4.63 1.67 -15.05
N VAL A 172 -5.39 1.86 -13.96
CA VAL A 172 -4.89 1.71 -12.59
C VAL A 172 -4.42 0.28 -12.35
N GLY A 173 -5.23 -0.73 -12.69
CA GLY A 173 -4.85 -2.14 -12.50
C GLY A 173 -3.60 -2.55 -13.29
N ILE A 174 -3.49 -2.09 -14.55
CA ILE A 174 -2.31 -2.39 -15.38
C ILE A 174 -1.06 -1.69 -14.83
N ILE A 175 -1.15 -0.42 -14.46
CA ILE A 175 -0.01 0.35 -13.95
C ILE A 175 0.43 -0.21 -12.59
N ASP A 176 -0.49 -0.55 -11.69
CA ASP A 176 -0.20 -1.17 -10.40
C ASP A 176 0.59 -2.48 -10.58
N THR A 177 0.08 -3.37 -11.43
CA THR A 177 0.75 -4.64 -11.76
C THR A 177 2.13 -4.40 -12.37
N PHE A 178 2.24 -3.45 -13.30
CA PHE A 178 3.51 -3.12 -13.95
C PHE A 178 4.56 -2.61 -12.95
N VAL A 179 4.17 -1.70 -12.06
CA VAL A 179 5.05 -1.19 -10.99
C VAL A 179 5.46 -2.30 -10.02
N ALA A 180 4.54 -3.20 -9.65
CA ALA A 180 4.85 -4.35 -8.79
C ALA A 180 5.89 -5.29 -9.45
N VAL A 181 5.76 -5.56 -10.75
CA VAL A 181 6.73 -6.35 -11.51
C VAL A 181 8.09 -5.64 -11.58
N LEU A 182 8.11 -4.32 -11.82
CA LEU A 182 9.35 -3.54 -11.79
C LEU A 182 10.04 -3.60 -10.41
N ALA A 183 9.28 -3.54 -9.32
CA ALA A 183 9.82 -3.73 -7.96
C ALA A 183 10.45 -5.13 -7.80
N GLY A 184 9.82 -6.16 -8.35
CA GLY A 184 10.39 -7.51 -8.41
C GLY A 184 11.73 -7.54 -9.16
N PHE A 185 11.86 -6.82 -10.27
CA PHE A 185 13.13 -6.68 -11.01
C PHE A 185 14.22 -5.90 -10.25
N ILE A 186 13.88 -5.12 -9.24
CA ILE A 186 14.87 -4.53 -8.34
C ILE A 186 15.34 -5.57 -7.31
N ILE A 187 14.40 -6.26 -6.69
CA ILE A 187 14.63 -7.08 -5.49
C ILE A 187 15.28 -8.42 -5.84
N PHE A 188 14.65 -9.20 -6.72
CA PHE A 188 15.07 -10.57 -6.97
C PHE A 188 16.44 -10.67 -7.68
N PRO A 189 16.72 -9.94 -8.78
CA PRO A 189 18.04 -9.98 -9.40
C PRO A 189 19.15 -9.57 -8.43
N ALA A 190 18.93 -8.53 -7.59
CA ALA A 190 19.92 -8.12 -6.61
C ALA A 190 20.16 -9.19 -5.53
N ALA A 191 19.11 -9.81 -4.98
CA ALA A 191 19.21 -10.85 -3.96
C ALA A 191 19.94 -12.11 -4.51
N PHE A 192 19.53 -12.58 -5.67
CA PHE A 192 20.16 -13.78 -6.29
C PHE A 192 21.60 -13.53 -6.77
N SER A 193 21.96 -12.29 -7.14
CA SER A 193 23.34 -11.95 -7.52
C SER A 193 24.36 -12.20 -6.41
N VAL A 194 23.92 -12.15 -5.17
CA VAL A 194 24.75 -12.41 -3.98
C VAL A 194 24.41 -13.73 -3.27
N GLY A 195 23.60 -14.59 -3.91
CA GLY A 195 23.23 -15.91 -3.39
C GLY A 195 22.28 -15.88 -2.19
N ILE A 196 21.60 -14.76 -1.94
CA ILE A 196 20.64 -14.63 -0.84
C ILE A 196 19.24 -15.00 -1.35
N GLN A 197 18.58 -15.92 -0.64
CA GLN A 197 17.16 -16.20 -0.87
C GLN A 197 16.32 -15.06 -0.25
N PRO A 198 15.43 -14.44 -1.02
CA PRO A 198 14.61 -13.35 -0.51
C PRO A 198 13.59 -13.86 0.50
N ASP A 199 13.55 -13.23 1.68
CA ASP A 199 12.52 -13.44 2.70
C ASP A 199 11.18 -12.83 2.29
N ALA A 200 10.18 -12.97 3.16
CA ALA A 200 8.89 -12.34 3.02
C ALA A 200 8.65 -11.28 4.12
N GLY A 201 7.82 -10.30 3.84
CA GLY A 201 7.42 -9.28 4.79
C GLY A 201 8.49 -8.21 5.08
N PRO A 202 8.41 -7.52 6.25
CA PRO A 202 9.30 -6.41 6.59
C PRO A 202 10.78 -6.79 6.65
N SER A 203 11.13 -8.03 7.00
CA SER A 203 12.51 -8.52 7.04
C SER A 203 13.20 -8.42 5.67
N LEU A 204 12.49 -8.68 4.59
CA LEU A 204 13.00 -8.51 3.24
C LEU A 204 13.51 -7.07 3.01
N ILE A 205 12.71 -6.09 3.38
CA ILE A 205 12.98 -4.67 3.10
C ILE A 205 14.05 -4.09 4.04
N PHE A 206 14.00 -4.43 5.32
CA PHE A 206 14.78 -3.76 6.35
C PHE A 206 16.00 -4.55 6.85
N ILE A 207 16.09 -5.83 6.52
CA ILE A 207 17.23 -6.68 6.87
C ILE A 207 17.95 -7.16 5.61
N THR A 208 17.20 -7.87 4.72
CA THR A 208 17.80 -8.54 3.58
C THR A 208 18.31 -7.57 2.53
N LEU A 209 17.49 -6.60 2.10
CA LEU A 209 17.88 -5.70 1.01
C LEU A 209 19.06 -4.77 1.33
N PRO A 210 19.20 -4.14 2.53
CA PRO A 210 20.39 -3.37 2.83
C PRO A 210 21.66 -4.21 2.74
N ASN A 211 21.61 -5.46 3.25
CA ASN A 211 22.72 -6.40 3.15
C ASN A 211 23.05 -6.76 1.70
N VAL A 212 22.01 -7.06 0.90
CA VAL A 212 22.14 -7.35 -0.55
C VAL A 212 22.82 -6.19 -1.28
N PHE A 213 22.40 -4.95 -1.04
CA PHE A 213 22.97 -3.79 -1.73
C PHE A 213 24.45 -3.59 -1.38
N GLN A 214 24.83 -3.79 -0.12
CA GLN A 214 26.23 -3.70 0.28
C GLN A 214 27.09 -4.81 -0.35
N GLN A 215 26.58 -6.02 -0.50
CA GLN A 215 27.30 -7.13 -1.11
C GLN A 215 27.33 -7.01 -2.64
N ALA A 216 26.20 -6.70 -3.28
CA ALA A 216 26.11 -6.62 -4.74
C ALA A 216 27.01 -5.52 -5.33
N PHE A 217 27.17 -4.42 -4.63
CA PHE A 217 28.02 -3.30 -5.06
C PHE A 217 29.33 -3.18 -4.26
N SER A 218 29.78 -4.26 -3.62
CA SER A 218 31.00 -4.25 -2.78
C SER A 218 32.25 -3.78 -3.52
N GLY A 219 32.34 -4.02 -4.84
CA GLY A 219 33.43 -3.52 -5.69
C GLY A 219 33.41 -2.00 -5.95
N VAL A 220 32.26 -1.33 -5.75
CA VAL A 220 32.10 0.11 -5.98
C VAL A 220 31.20 0.69 -4.87
N PRO A 221 31.75 0.99 -3.69
CA PRO A 221 30.98 1.42 -2.50
C PRO A 221 30.07 2.63 -2.72
N ILE A 222 30.47 3.54 -3.62
CA ILE A 222 29.64 4.70 -3.97
C ILE A 222 28.32 4.30 -4.64
N LEU A 223 28.31 3.22 -5.41
CA LEU A 223 27.07 2.68 -6.01
C LEU A 223 26.19 2.05 -4.94
N ALA A 224 26.76 1.31 -3.97
CA ALA A 224 26.00 0.78 -2.84
C ALA A 224 25.29 1.90 -2.05
N TYR A 225 26.00 3.00 -1.80
CA TYR A 225 25.47 4.18 -1.14
C TYR A 225 24.32 4.82 -1.95
N ILE A 226 24.58 5.17 -3.21
CA ILE A 226 23.59 5.83 -4.07
C ILE A 226 22.33 4.93 -4.24
N PHE A 227 22.54 3.63 -4.50
CA PHE A 227 21.45 2.69 -4.66
C PHE A 227 20.59 2.56 -3.40
N SER A 228 21.22 2.45 -2.24
CA SER A 228 20.51 2.40 -0.95
C SER A 228 19.71 3.67 -0.69
N VAL A 229 20.29 4.85 -0.88
CA VAL A 229 19.58 6.12 -0.72
C VAL A 229 18.38 6.20 -1.67
N MET A 230 18.58 5.92 -2.96
CA MET A 230 17.50 5.97 -3.95
C MET A 230 16.38 4.99 -3.62
N PHE A 231 16.72 3.77 -3.19
CA PHE A 231 15.74 2.75 -2.85
C PHE A 231 14.88 3.15 -1.65
N TYR A 232 15.50 3.61 -0.54
CA TYR A 232 14.72 4.00 0.63
C TYR A 232 13.96 5.31 0.46
N VAL A 233 14.46 6.24 -0.35
CA VAL A 233 13.70 7.42 -0.78
C VAL A 233 12.49 7.00 -1.61
N LEU A 234 12.65 6.06 -2.56
CA LEU A 234 11.55 5.48 -3.32
C LEU A 234 10.47 4.90 -2.40
N LEU A 235 10.88 4.08 -1.42
CA LEU A 235 9.94 3.48 -0.47
C LEU A 235 9.22 4.51 0.40
N ALA A 236 9.94 5.51 0.92
CA ALA A 236 9.35 6.57 1.72
C ALA A 236 8.32 7.39 0.92
N MET A 237 8.62 7.70 -0.34
CA MET A 237 7.70 8.41 -1.24
C MET A 237 6.48 7.54 -1.58
N ALA A 238 6.66 6.23 -1.85
CA ALA A 238 5.57 5.29 -2.11
C ALA A 238 4.66 5.15 -0.89
N ALA A 239 5.25 5.02 0.32
CA ALA A 239 4.49 5.00 1.56
C ALA A 239 3.72 6.30 1.79
N LEU A 240 4.30 7.45 1.45
CA LEU A 240 3.65 8.76 1.59
C LEU A 240 2.42 8.89 0.68
N THR A 241 2.46 8.44 -0.57
CA THR A 241 1.29 8.45 -1.44
C THR A 241 0.15 7.61 -0.86
N SER A 242 0.46 6.45 -0.29
CA SER A 242 -0.52 5.56 0.34
C SER A 242 -1.13 6.17 1.61
N THR A 243 -0.31 6.77 2.49
CA THR A 243 -0.81 7.42 3.71
C THR A 243 -1.66 8.64 3.41
N ILE A 244 -1.35 9.41 2.36
CA ILE A 244 -2.20 10.52 1.89
C ILE A 244 -3.59 9.99 1.51
N SER A 245 -3.66 8.90 0.75
CA SER A 245 -4.92 8.30 0.31
C SER A 245 -5.77 7.81 1.48
N LEU A 246 -5.18 7.05 2.40
CA LEU A 246 -5.86 6.56 3.60
C LEU A 246 -6.35 7.69 4.51
N HIS A 247 -5.51 8.71 4.70
CA HIS A 247 -5.85 9.86 5.53
C HIS A 247 -6.99 10.68 4.93
N GLU A 248 -7.01 10.84 3.59
CA GLU A 248 -8.06 11.56 2.89
C GLU A 248 -9.43 10.90 3.07
N VAL A 249 -9.53 9.56 3.01
CA VAL A 249 -10.79 8.83 3.23
C VAL A 249 -11.44 9.23 4.55
N VAL A 250 -10.67 9.20 5.63
CA VAL A 250 -11.19 9.48 6.98
C VAL A 250 -11.46 10.98 7.16
N THR A 251 -10.59 11.82 6.61
CA THR A 251 -10.75 13.29 6.67
C THR A 251 -11.96 13.75 5.89
N ALA A 252 -12.18 13.25 4.68
CA ALA A 252 -13.35 13.57 3.86
C ALA A 252 -14.64 13.12 4.58
N TYR A 253 -14.66 11.90 5.11
CA TYR A 253 -15.80 11.40 5.87
C TYR A 253 -16.15 12.29 7.07
N LEU A 254 -15.16 12.69 7.87
CA LEU A 254 -15.41 13.58 9.02
C LEU A 254 -15.83 14.98 8.58
N HIS A 255 -15.32 15.46 7.47
CA HIS A 255 -15.69 16.74 6.91
C HIS A 255 -17.14 16.75 6.41
N GLU A 256 -17.55 15.75 5.66
CA GLU A 256 -18.85 15.67 5.00
C GLU A 256 -19.98 15.22 5.94
N GLU A 257 -19.76 14.14 6.73
CA GLU A 257 -20.82 13.58 7.59
C GLU A 257 -21.01 14.38 8.89
N PHE A 258 -19.94 14.95 9.46
CA PHE A 258 -19.98 15.69 10.73
C PHE A 258 -19.83 17.20 10.57
N ASN A 259 -19.76 17.71 9.35
CA ASN A 259 -19.58 19.14 9.06
C ASN A 259 -18.35 19.76 9.77
N PHE A 260 -17.30 19.00 10.02
CA PHE A 260 -16.07 19.55 10.57
C PHE A 260 -15.31 20.34 9.49
N THR A 261 -14.64 21.41 9.90
CA THR A 261 -13.68 22.04 8.97
C THR A 261 -12.59 21.02 8.61
N ARG A 262 -12.09 21.08 7.37
CA ARG A 262 -11.04 20.16 6.90
C ARG A 262 -9.83 20.09 7.85
N GLY A 263 -9.38 21.24 8.35
CA GLY A 263 -8.28 21.29 9.32
C GLY A 263 -8.60 20.62 10.65
N LYS A 264 -9.84 20.71 11.15
CA LYS A 264 -10.28 20.01 12.36
C LYS A 264 -10.34 18.52 12.13
N ALA A 265 -10.95 18.09 11.03
CA ALA A 265 -11.02 16.68 10.64
C ALA A 265 -9.62 16.06 10.52
N ALA A 266 -8.73 16.71 9.78
CA ALA A 266 -7.35 16.23 9.61
C ALA A 266 -6.59 16.11 10.94
N ARG A 267 -6.72 17.09 11.86
CA ARG A 267 -6.09 17.01 13.20
C ARG A 267 -6.60 15.84 14.01
N LEU A 268 -7.92 15.57 14.00
CA LEU A 268 -8.51 14.44 14.71
C LEU A 268 -8.00 13.12 14.16
N VAL A 269 -7.96 12.97 12.83
CA VAL A 269 -7.44 11.76 12.17
C VAL A 269 -5.98 11.56 12.53
N THR A 270 -5.15 12.59 12.34
CA THR A 270 -3.70 12.51 12.65
C THR A 270 -3.46 12.17 14.11
N GLY A 271 -4.16 12.85 15.05
CA GLY A 271 -4.03 12.58 16.48
C GLY A 271 -4.44 11.15 16.86
N GLY A 272 -5.57 10.67 16.30
CA GLY A 272 -6.02 9.30 16.52
C GLY A 272 -5.05 8.26 15.94
N CYS A 273 -4.52 8.50 14.74
CA CYS A 273 -3.53 7.62 14.12
C CYS A 273 -2.19 7.63 14.85
N ILE A 274 -1.74 8.77 15.38
CA ILE A 274 -0.56 8.82 16.25
C ILE A 274 -0.78 7.98 17.50
N PHE A 275 -1.91 8.14 18.17
CA PHE A 275 -2.24 7.39 19.38
C PHE A 275 -2.25 5.86 19.12
N LEU A 276 -3.00 5.41 18.13
CA LEU A 276 -3.06 3.99 17.78
C LEU A 276 -1.74 3.47 17.21
N GLY A 277 -1.04 4.28 16.42
CA GLY A 277 0.27 3.93 15.86
C GLY A 277 1.34 3.76 16.93
N ILE A 278 1.31 4.57 18.01
CA ILE A 278 2.17 4.37 19.17
C ILE A 278 1.89 3.01 19.83
N LEU A 279 0.63 2.65 20.02
CA LEU A 279 0.27 1.34 20.57
C LEU A 279 0.74 0.19 19.67
N CYS A 280 0.57 0.33 18.35
CA CYS A 280 1.09 -0.64 17.36
C CYS A 280 2.61 -0.74 17.41
N SER A 281 3.33 0.39 17.48
CA SER A 281 4.78 0.41 17.56
C SER A 281 5.29 -0.25 18.86
N LEU A 282 4.69 0.08 20.00
CA LEU A 282 5.05 -0.49 21.30
C LEU A 282 4.75 -1.99 21.38
N SER A 283 3.74 -2.50 20.66
CA SER A 283 3.42 -3.92 20.63
C SER A 283 4.50 -4.79 20.00
N LEU A 284 5.38 -4.20 19.18
CA LEU A 284 6.53 -4.90 18.58
C LEU A 284 7.74 -4.98 19.53
N GLY A 285 7.75 -4.19 20.61
CA GLY A 285 8.84 -4.10 21.58
C GLY A 285 8.37 -4.27 23.01
N VAL A 286 8.21 -3.13 23.71
CA VAL A 286 7.92 -3.09 25.17
C VAL A 286 6.63 -3.82 25.55
N MET A 287 5.61 -3.79 24.68
CA MET A 287 4.31 -4.42 24.91
C MET A 287 4.17 -5.78 24.19
N LYS A 288 5.26 -6.41 23.76
CA LYS A 288 5.23 -7.69 23.03
C LYS A 288 4.52 -8.82 23.78
N GLY A 289 4.49 -8.74 25.13
CA GLY A 289 3.74 -9.70 25.97
C GLY A 289 2.23 -9.47 26.01
N PHE A 290 1.74 -8.30 25.56
CA PHE A 290 0.31 -7.99 25.53
C PHE A 290 -0.28 -8.46 24.19
N THR A 291 -1.09 -9.50 24.25
CA THR A 291 -1.73 -10.09 23.07
C THR A 291 -3.24 -10.18 23.25
N ILE A 292 -3.99 -9.97 22.16
CA ILE A 292 -5.44 -10.16 22.09
C ILE A 292 -5.67 -11.27 21.04
N PHE A 293 -6.33 -12.34 21.43
CA PHE A 293 -6.48 -13.55 20.61
C PHE A 293 -5.14 -14.14 20.12
N GLY A 294 -4.07 -13.96 20.92
CA GLY A 294 -2.73 -14.44 20.55
C GLY A 294 -1.97 -13.53 19.57
N LEU A 295 -2.53 -12.41 19.18
CA LEU A 295 -1.92 -11.42 18.28
C LEU A 295 -1.52 -10.15 19.02
N GLY A 296 -0.35 -9.58 18.71
CA GLY A 296 0.01 -8.23 19.12
C GLY A 296 -0.93 -7.19 18.51
N ILE A 297 -0.95 -5.96 19.03
CA ILE A 297 -1.85 -4.90 18.53
C ILE A 297 -1.60 -4.62 17.04
N PHE A 298 -0.34 -4.58 16.61
CA PHE A 298 0.05 -4.39 15.21
C PHE A 298 -0.53 -5.50 14.33
N ASP A 299 -0.27 -6.75 14.68
CA ASP A 299 -0.72 -7.93 13.93
C ASP A 299 -2.24 -8.07 13.94
N LEU A 300 -2.89 -7.69 15.05
CA LEU A 300 -4.34 -7.70 15.16
C LEU A 300 -4.98 -6.69 14.19
N PHE A 301 -4.43 -5.48 14.10
CA PHE A 301 -4.94 -4.47 13.17
C PHE A 301 -4.75 -4.90 11.73
N ASP A 302 -3.58 -5.45 11.38
CA ASP A 302 -3.34 -6.01 10.04
C ASP A 302 -4.31 -7.14 9.73
N PHE A 303 -4.46 -8.11 10.61
CA PHE A 303 -5.36 -9.26 10.42
C PHE A 303 -6.81 -8.83 10.22
N VAL A 304 -7.34 -7.97 11.11
CA VAL A 304 -8.74 -7.54 11.05
C VAL A 304 -9.00 -6.71 9.80
N THR A 305 -8.10 -5.82 9.44
CA THR A 305 -8.31 -4.96 8.27
C THR A 305 -8.06 -5.72 6.97
N ALA A 306 -6.86 -6.26 6.76
CA ALA A 306 -6.48 -6.85 5.48
C ALA A 306 -7.23 -8.14 5.17
N LYS A 307 -7.45 -9.02 6.16
CA LYS A 307 -8.10 -10.32 5.91
C LYS A 307 -9.61 -10.31 6.07
N ILE A 308 -10.17 -9.41 6.90
CA ILE A 308 -11.62 -9.39 7.15
C ILE A 308 -12.27 -8.17 6.50
N MET A 309 -11.90 -6.95 6.91
CA MET A 309 -12.65 -5.75 6.53
C MET A 309 -12.55 -5.43 5.04
N LEU A 310 -11.37 -5.56 4.43
CA LEU A 310 -11.18 -5.30 3.00
C LEU A 310 -11.95 -6.31 2.14
N THR A 311 -11.87 -7.58 2.46
CA THR A 311 -12.53 -8.65 1.71
C THR A 311 -14.06 -8.52 1.80
N LEU A 312 -14.58 -8.35 3.03
CA LEU A 312 -16.02 -8.13 3.24
C LEU A 312 -16.48 -6.81 2.62
N GLY A 313 -15.68 -5.75 2.73
CA GLY A 313 -15.98 -4.46 2.13
C GLY A 313 -16.13 -4.54 0.61
N GLY A 314 -15.17 -5.18 -0.05
CA GLY A 314 -15.21 -5.38 -1.49
C GLY A 314 -16.40 -6.24 -1.94
N LEU A 315 -16.67 -7.33 -1.21
CA LEU A 315 -17.85 -8.18 -1.47
C LEU A 315 -19.14 -7.38 -1.32
N CYS A 316 -19.31 -6.65 -0.22
CA CYS A 316 -20.50 -5.85 0.02
C CYS A 316 -20.69 -4.73 -1.03
N ILE A 317 -19.60 -4.06 -1.44
CA ILE A 317 -19.65 -3.04 -2.51
C ILE A 317 -20.09 -3.69 -3.83
N SER A 318 -19.56 -4.87 -4.17
CA SER A 318 -19.96 -5.60 -5.38
C SER A 318 -21.44 -5.98 -5.36
N ILE A 319 -21.94 -6.49 -4.23
CA ILE A 319 -23.37 -6.81 -4.05
C ILE A 319 -24.21 -5.54 -4.14
N PHE A 320 -23.79 -4.45 -3.50
CA PHE A 320 -24.52 -3.18 -3.55
C PHE A 320 -24.64 -2.66 -4.98
N THR A 321 -23.53 -2.64 -5.71
CA THR A 321 -23.50 -2.11 -7.09
C THR A 321 -24.24 -3.01 -8.06
N GLY A 322 -24.13 -4.33 -7.92
CA GLY A 322 -24.74 -5.29 -8.85
C GLY A 322 -26.25 -5.51 -8.63
N TRP A 323 -26.71 -5.41 -7.38
CA TRP A 323 -28.06 -5.85 -7.01
C TRP A 323 -28.96 -4.78 -6.41
N TYR A 324 -28.39 -3.88 -5.63
CA TYR A 324 -29.18 -2.89 -4.90
C TYR A 324 -29.26 -1.55 -5.61
N LEU A 325 -28.19 -1.12 -6.26
CA LEU A 325 -28.15 0.15 -6.97
C LEU A 325 -28.98 0.09 -8.26
N ASP A 326 -29.73 1.17 -8.55
CA ASP A 326 -30.52 1.24 -9.79
C ASP A 326 -29.59 1.09 -11.01
N LYS A 327 -29.91 0.13 -11.87
CA LYS A 327 -29.14 -0.17 -13.09
C LYS A 327 -29.02 1.03 -14.02
N LYS A 328 -29.96 1.99 -13.98
CA LYS A 328 -29.87 3.22 -14.75
C LYS A 328 -28.74 4.11 -14.25
N ILE A 329 -28.54 4.21 -12.92
CA ILE A 329 -27.44 4.97 -12.32
C ILE A 329 -26.11 4.33 -12.71
N VAL A 330 -26.00 3.01 -12.57
CA VAL A 330 -24.77 2.27 -12.94
C VAL A 330 -24.46 2.46 -14.43
N TRP A 331 -25.49 2.38 -15.28
CA TRP A 331 -25.32 2.59 -16.72
C TRP A 331 -24.88 4.02 -17.05
N SER A 332 -25.56 5.02 -16.46
CA SER A 332 -25.24 6.44 -16.65
C SER A 332 -23.78 6.72 -16.28
N GLU A 333 -23.31 6.27 -15.12
CA GLU A 333 -21.96 6.50 -14.63
C GLU A 333 -20.89 5.75 -15.46
N ILE A 334 -21.11 4.49 -15.83
CA ILE A 334 -20.15 3.72 -16.62
C ILE A 334 -20.03 4.22 -18.05
N THR A 335 -21.15 4.70 -18.64
CA THR A 335 -21.21 5.12 -20.04
C THR A 335 -21.16 6.63 -20.23
N ASN A 336 -21.04 7.42 -19.16
CA ASN A 336 -21.17 8.87 -19.16
C ASN A 336 -22.47 9.29 -19.94
N ASP A 337 -23.61 8.87 -19.42
CA ASP A 337 -24.95 9.09 -20.02
C ASP A 337 -25.06 8.61 -21.47
N GLY A 338 -24.38 7.50 -21.82
CA GLY A 338 -24.40 6.90 -23.15
C GLY A 338 -23.42 7.53 -24.15
N SER A 339 -22.60 8.50 -23.74
CA SER A 339 -21.58 9.12 -24.61
C SER A 339 -20.42 8.17 -24.92
N LEU A 340 -20.16 7.21 -24.03
CA LEU A 340 -19.07 6.23 -24.17
C LEU A 340 -19.64 4.87 -24.59
N LYS A 341 -19.08 4.30 -25.65
CA LYS A 341 -19.33 2.89 -26.01
C LYS A 341 -18.45 2.00 -25.11
N VAL A 342 -19.06 1.32 -24.14
CA VAL A 342 -18.37 0.36 -23.26
C VAL A 342 -18.75 -1.06 -23.69
N PRO A 343 -17.95 -1.70 -24.58
CA PRO A 343 -18.29 -3.03 -25.11
C PRO A 343 -18.33 -4.11 -24.02
N VAL A 344 -17.66 -3.88 -22.90
CA VAL A 344 -17.55 -4.82 -21.75
C VAL A 344 -18.63 -4.56 -20.70
N TYR A 345 -19.55 -3.59 -20.90
CA TYR A 345 -20.59 -3.24 -19.91
C TYR A 345 -21.40 -4.46 -19.47
N LYS A 346 -21.87 -5.26 -20.45
CA LYS A 346 -22.63 -6.49 -20.15
C LYS A 346 -21.80 -7.50 -19.35
N LEU A 347 -20.52 -7.63 -19.65
CA LEU A 347 -19.61 -8.53 -18.92
C LEU A 347 -19.40 -8.04 -17.48
N ILE A 348 -19.18 -6.74 -17.27
CA ILE A 348 -19.03 -6.14 -15.94
C ILE A 348 -20.29 -6.38 -15.11
N ILE A 349 -21.46 -6.07 -15.64
CA ILE A 349 -22.73 -6.28 -14.93
C ILE A 349 -23.00 -7.76 -14.70
N LEU A 350 -22.76 -8.63 -15.70
CA LEU A 350 -22.92 -10.07 -15.54
C LEU A 350 -21.97 -10.63 -14.49
N SER A 351 -20.70 -10.20 -14.46
CA SER A 351 -19.74 -10.64 -13.42
C SER A 351 -20.18 -10.24 -12.02
N LEU A 352 -20.69 -9.01 -11.85
CA LEU A 352 -21.25 -8.53 -10.58
C LEU A 352 -22.52 -9.28 -10.16
N ILE A 353 -23.35 -9.70 -11.13
CA ILE A 353 -24.58 -10.47 -10.89
C ILE A 353 -24.24 -11.94 -10.63
N HIS A 354 -23.33 -12.57 -11.39
CA HIS A 354 -22.99 -13.98 -11.25
C HIS A 354 -22.18 -14.33 -10.01
N ILE A 355 -21.44 -13.39 -9.42
CA ILE A 355 -20.80 -13.58 -8.11
C ILE A 355 -21.85 -13.88 -7.01
N SER A 356 -23.12 -13.60 -7.29
CA SER A 356 -24.19 -13.64 -6.29
C SER A 356 -25.43 -14.47 -6.68
N GLU A 357 -25.48 -15.09 -7.85
CA GLU A 357 -26.56 -16.04 -8.18
C GLU A 357 -26.14 -17.49 -7.94
N PRO A 358 -26.70 -18.17 -6.91
CA PRO A 358 -26.86 -19.60 -7.01
C PRO A 358 -28.02 -19.85 -7.99
N THR A 359 -27.69 -20.34 -9.19
CA THR A 359 -28.54 -21.07 -10.12
C THR A 359 -30.06 -20.90 -9.90
N ARG A 360 -30.72 -19.93 -10.54
CA ARG A 360 -32.09 -20.10 -10.91
C ARG A 360 -32.15 -20.82 -12.26
N PRO A 361 -32.74 -22.01 -12.34
CA PRO A 361 -33.09 -22.58 -13.63
C PRO A 361 -34.13 -21.67 -14.30
N TYR A 362 -33.93 -21.43 -15.57
CA TYR A 362 -34.89 -20.77 -16.46
C TYR A 362 -36.21 -21.55 -16.50
#